data_26df4c7b790bb3b095c39577d9daba3b
#
_entry.id   26df4c7b790bb3b095c39577d9daba3b
#
_cell.length_a   1.000
_cell.length_b   1.000
_cell.length_c   1.000
_cell.angle_alpha   90.00
_cell.angle_beta   90.00
_cell.angle_gamma   90.00
#
_symmetry.space_group_name_H-M   'P 1'
#
loop_
_entity.id
_entity.type
_entity.pdbx_description
1 polymer ?
#
loop_
_entity_poly.entity_id
_entity_poly.type
_entity_poly.pdbx_seq_one_letter_code
_entity_poly.pdbx_strand_id
1 'polypeptide(L)'
;MTLIQEKVQQAIHILQQQEIDLWLTFVRETSGVRDPALDLLAGPADLTWPSALMLTRQGGRLAIIGNLEKESLERLGVYDPILGYDTAVRDLLRETITRLDPQTIAVNTSRNNVHADGLTHAMYEMLREHLAGTPYADRLVSAEPIINALRGRKTPAELARIREAVRLTDEIFQQTFGYLQIGMTELEVADFMQAQVRARGLELAWPAENCPAVNSGPNSPVGHSGPTDIRLERGHLLHFDFGIKYEDYCSDIQRVVYLLREGETEAPAEVQRGFLTIRTAVEKARAAMRAGVTGNAIDIIAREIVTSAGYPSYPYALGHQLGRVAHDGGALLGPLWEKYGDSPNLKLEVGQVFTIEPGLAVPGYGYLGLEEDVVIT
;
A
#
# COMPACT_ATOMS: atom_id res chain seq x y z
N MET A 1 9.65 -10.26 20.09
CA MET A 1 10.20 -10.10 18.73
C MET A 1 9.70 -8.78 18.21
N THR A 2 10.57 -7.94 17.64
CA THR A 2 10.15 -6.69 17.00
C THR A 2 9.51 -6.98 15.64
N LEU A 3 8.75 -6.02 15.09
CA LEU A 3 8.16 -6.19 13.76
C LEU A 3 9.22 -6.46 12.68
N ILE A 4 10.37 -5.77 12.76
CA ILE A 4 11.49 -6.00 11.81
C ILE A 4 12.02 -7.44 11.91
N GLN A 5 12.16 -7.97 13.12
CA GLN A 5 12.59 -9.37 13.32
C GLN A 5 11.56 -10.35 12.74
N GLU A 6 10.26 -10.09 12.92
CA GLU A 6 9.18 -10.90 12.30
C GLU A 6 9.26 -10.86 10.78
N LYS A 7 9.42 -9.65 10.19
CA LYS A 7 9.48 -9.47 8.73
C LYS A 7 10.72 -10.10 8.12
N VAL A 8 11.88 -10.00 8.76
CA VAL A 8 13.11 -10.66 8.29
C VAL A 8 12.97 -12.18 8.36
N GLN A 9 12.36 -12.71 9.43
CA GLN A 9 12.08 -14.16 9.51
C GLN A 9 11.10 -14.60 8.41
N GLN A 10 10.07 -13.82 8.15
CA GLN A 10 9.11 -14.06 7.08
C GLN A 10 9.79 -14.00 5.69
N ALA A 11 10.69 -13.04 5.47
CA ALA A 11 11.46 -12.93 4.22
C ALA A 11 12.29 -14.19 3.95
N ILE A 12 12.98 -14.72 4.96
CA ILE A 12 13.73 -15.97 4.84
C ILE A 12 12.82 -17.15 4.44
N HIS A 13 11.62 -17.22 5.04
CA HIS A 13 10.66 -18.25 4.67
C HIS A 13 10.16 -18.08 3.22
N ILE A 14 9.96 -16.84 2.76
CA ILE A 14 9.61 -16.55 1.37
C ILE A 14 10.74 -16.99 0.42
N LEU A 15 12.01 -16.72 0.76
CA LEU A 15 13.16 -17.20 -0.02
C LEU A 15 13.17 -18.71 -0.15
N GLN A 16 12.82 -19.43 0.93
CA GLN A 16 12.69 -20.90 0.91
C GLN A 16 11.58 -21.38 -0.02
N GLN A 17 10.40 -20.71 0.04
CA GLN A 17 9.26 -21.05 -0.81
C GLN A 17 9.51 -20.78 -2.31
N GLN A 18 10.29 -19.72 -2.61
CA GLN A 18 10.57 -19.30 -3.99
C GLN A 18 11.89 -19.85 -4.53
N GLU A 19 12.61 -20.64 -3.73
CA GLU A 19 13.91 -21.25 -4.07
C GLU A 19 14.98 -20.23 -4.49
N ILE A 20 14.95 -19.01 -3.92
CA ILE A 20 15.93 -17.96 -4.14
C ILE A 20 17.05 -18.05 -3.10
N ASP A 21 18.30 -18.14 -3.55
CA ASP A 21 19.44 -18.40 -2.65
C ASP A 21 19.81 -17.19 -1.81
N LEU A 22 19.78 -15.98 -2.42
CA LEU A 22 20.17 -14.72 -1.79
C LEU A 22 19.24 -13.60 -2.21
N TRP A 23 18.72 -12.83 -1.24
CA TRP A 23 18.14 -11.50 -1.47
C TRP A 23 19.14 -10.46 -0.99
N LEU A 24 19.58 -9.62 -1.92
CA LEU A 24 20.53 -8.54 -1.72
C LEU A 24 19.83 -7.19 -1.88
N THR A 25 19.66 -6.47 -0.78
CA THR A 25 19.25 -5.06 -0.77
C THR A 25 20.49 -4.19 -0.74
N PHE A 26 20.81 -3.52 -1.86
CA PHE A 26 22.01 -2.69 -2.03
C PHE A 26 21.62 -1.22 -2.13
N VAL A 27 22.01 -0.41 -1.15
CA VAL A 27 21.51 0.95 -0.94
C VAL A 27 22.62 1.92 -0.55
N ARG A 28 22.37 3.23 -0.72
CA ARG A 28 23.14 4.34 -0.18
C ARG A 28 22.26 5.57 -0.02
N GLU A 29 22.66 6.56 0.81
CA GLU A 29 21.98 7.85 1.00
C GLU A 29 20.45 7.68 1.21
N THR A 30 20.09 6.75 2.11
CA THR A 30 18.70 6.31 2.27
C THR A 30 17.78 7.36 2.89
N SER A 31 18.33 8.43 3.45
CA SER A 31 17.58 9.63 3.86
C SER A 31 17.08 10.46 2.67
N GLY A 32 17.78 10.39 1.53
CA GLY A 32 17.41 11.10 0.30
C GLY A 32 16.59 10.23 -0.66
N VAL A 33 17.06 9.00 -0.89
CA VAL A 33 16.38 8.02 -1.78
C VAL A 33 16.27 6.70 -1.04
N ARG A 34 15.11 6.48 -0.44
CA ARG A 34 14.87 5.29 0.37
C ARG A 34 14.38 4.13 -0.48
N ASP A 35 15.03 3.00 -0.38
CA ASP A 35 14.50 1.73 -0.91
C ASP A 35 13.29 1.32 -0.07
N PRO A 36 12.10 1.11 -0.66
CA PRO A 36 10.88 0.79 0.09
C PRO A 36 10.94 -0.51 0.90
N ALA A 37 11.85 -1.44 0.54
CA ALA A 37 12.04 -2.68 1.32
C ALA A 37 12.74 -2.44 2.66
N LEU A 38 13.52 -1.35 2.80
CA LEU A 38 14.22 -1.03 4.05
C LEU A 38 13.29 -0.88 5.24
N ASP A 39 12.09 -0.38 5.05
CA ASP A 39 11.10 -0.22 6.12
C ASP A 39 10.77 -1.56 6.82
N LEU A 40 10.90 -2.66 6.10
CA LEU A 40 10.66 -4.02 6.59
C LEU A 40 11.95 -4.75 7.00
N LEU A 41 13.12 -4.27 6.56
CA LEU A 41 14.41 -4.93 6.77
C LEU A 41 15.30 -4.20 7.80
N ALA A 42 15.25 -2.88 7.84
CA ALA A 42 16.11 -2.04 8.68
C ALA A 42 15.33 -1.01 9.50
N GLY A 43 13.99 -0.92 9.33
CA GLY A 43 13.16 0.05 10.03
C GLY A 43 13.61 1.49 9.74
N PRO A 44 13.72 2.37 10.77
CA PRO A 44 14.08 3.77 10.57
C PRO A 44 15.59 4.02 10.36
N ALA A 45 16.41 2.97 10.27
CA ALA A 45 17.86 3.16 10.10
C ALA A 45 18.15 3.82 8.76
N ASP A 46 18.97 4.89 8.80
CA ASP A 46 19.52 5.53 7.61
C ASP A 46 20.92 5.00 7.34
N LEU A 47 21.22 4.76 6.06
CA LEU A 47 22.48 4.25 5.57
C LEU A 47 23.01 5.21 4.51
N THR A 48 24.07 5.95 4.87
CA THR A 48 24.69 6.97 4.01
C THR A 48 25.60 6.33 2.96
N TRP A 49 26.45 5.38 3.40
CA TRP A 49 27.44 4.75 2.55
C TRP A 49 26.86 3.54 1.82
N PRO A 50 27.44 3.15 0.65
CA PRO A 50 27.00 1.95 -0.05
C PRO A 50 26.95 0.74 0.88
N SER A 51 25.77 0.21 1.11
CA SER A 51 25.50 -0.83 2.10
C SER A 51 24.77 -2.01 1.46
N ALA A 52 25.05 -3.21 1.93
CA ALA A 52 24.45 -4.45 1.45
C ALA A 52 23.79 -5.21 2.61
N LEU A 53 22.47 -5.32 2.60
CA LEU A 53 21.72 -6.19 3.50
C LEU A 53 21.42 -7.49 2.76
N MET A 54 21.78 -8.63 3.33
CA MET A 54 21.73 -9.92 2.69
C MET A 54 20.96 -10.92 3.53
N LEU A 55 19.91 -11.50 2.94
CA LEU A 55 19.14 -12.61 3.52
C LEU A 55 19.34 -13.84 2.64
N THR A 56 19.69 -14.98 3.25
CA THR A 56 19.87 -16.22 2.51
C THR A 56 18.75 -17.20 2.77
N ARG A 57 18.49 -18.08 1.81
CA ARG A 57 17.53 -19.18 1.93
C ARG A 57 17.81 -20.11 3.12
N GLN A 58 19.09 -20.24 3.53
CA GLN A 58 19.53 -21.04 4.66
C GLN A 58 19.36 -20.35 6.03
N GLY A 59 18.82 -19.11 6.05
CA GLY A 59 18.56 -18.38 7.28
C GLY A 59 19.66 -17.38 7.66
N GLY A 60 20.69 -17.21 6.83
CA GLY A 60 21.73 -16.20 7.04
C GLY A 60 21.15 -14.77 6.95
N ARG A 61 21.64 -13.89 7.81
CA ARG A 61 21.23 -12.49 7.93
C ARG A 61 22.48 -11.64 8.09
N LEU A 62 23.07 -11.24 6.99
CA LEU A 62 24.36 -10.55 6.96
C LEU A 62 24.16 -9.09 6.53
N ALA A 63 25.05 -8.22 7.02
CA ALA A 63 25.11 -6.85 6.53
C ALA A 63 26.56 -6.43 6.29
N ILE A 64 26.79 -5.63 5.23
CA ILE A 64 28.05 -4.93 4.99
C ILE A 64 27.72 -3.43 4.95
N ILE A 65 28.32 -2.65 5.84
CA ILE A 65 28.02 -1.22 5.98
C ILE A 65 29.27 -0.42 6.33
N GLY A 66 29.23 0.90 6.22
CA GLY A 66 30.28 1.77 6.72
C GLY A 66 30.47 1.64 8.25
N ASN A 67 31.69 1.61 8.72
CA ASN A 67 31.97 1.41 10.15
C ASN A 67 31.27 2.42 11.06
N LEU A 68 31.07 3.67 10.61
CA LEU A 68 30.40 4.72 11.38
C LEU A 68 28.89 4.47 11.59
N GLU A 69 28.28 3.60 10.79
CA GLU A 69 26.84 3.30 10.84
C GLU A 69 26.53 1.95 11.51
N LYS A 70 27.56 1.17 11.84
CA LYS A 70 27.43 -0.20 12.31
C LYS A 70 26.55 -0.32 13.56
N GLU A 71 26.72 0.58 14.53
CA GLU A 71 25.95 0.57 15.78
C GLU A 71 24.45 0.71 15.56
N SER A 72 24.02 1.49 14.56
CA SER A 72 22.60 1.69 14.26
C SER A 72 21.93 0.38 13.85
N LEU A 73 22.62 -0.44 13.06
CA LEU A 73 22.12 -1.73 12.59
C LEU A 73 22.24 -2.84 13.65
N GLU A 74 23.31 -2.79 14.48
CA GLU A 74 23.49 -3.70 15.61
C GLU A 74 22.34 -3.59 16.63
N ARG A 75 21.83 -2.37 16.88
CA ARG A 75 20.69 -2.13 17.79
C ARG A 75 19.41 -2.80 17.35
N LEU A 76 19.23 -3.10 16.07
CA LEU A 76 18.06 -3.82 15.58
C LEU A 76 18.05 -5.30 16.01
N GLY A 77 19.22 -5.89 16.26
CA GLY A 77 19.35 -7.29 16.65
C GLY A 77 18.85 -8.27 15.58
N VAL A 78 19.03 -7.90 14.31
CA VAL A 78 18.50 -8.65 13.16
C VAL A 78 19.62 -9.32 12.38
N TYR A 79 20.70 -8.59 12.12
CA TYR A 79 21.82 -9.03 11.28
C TYR A 79 22.99 -9.53 12.11
N ASP A 80 23.55 -10.68 11.72
CA ASP A 80 24.76 -11.27 12.26
C ASP A 80 25.39 -12.22 11.21
N PRO A 81 26.63 -11.97 10.74
CA PRO A 81 27.53 -10.85 11.12
C PRO A 81 27.18 -9.51 10.45
N ILE A 82 27.58 -8.41 11.10
CA ILE A 82 27.64 -7.07 10.51
C ILE A 82 29.11 -6.75 10.22
N LEU A 83 29.47 -6.72 8.93
CA LEU A 83 30.83 -6.44 8.47
C LEU A 83 30.96 -4.94 8.17
N GLY A 84 31.90 -4.29 8.86
CA GLY A 84 32.19 -2.86 8.65
C GLY A 84 33.32 -2.63 7.66
N TYR A 85 33.25 -1.52 6.89
CA TYR A 85 34.34 -1.08 6.03
C TYR A 85 34.62 0.43 6.22
N ASP A 86 35.86 0.87 5.89
CA ASP A 86 36.22 2.29 5.97
C ASP A 86 36.39 2.95 4.59
N THR A 87 36.85 2.22 3.59
CA THR A 87 37.22 2.81 2.29
C THR A 87 36.31 2.37 1.14
N ALA A 88 35.93 1.08 1.08
CA ALA A 88 35.13 0.57 -0.02
C ALA A 88 34.37 -0.71 0.36
N VAL A 89 33.11 -0.83 -0.08
CA VAL A 89 32.26 -2.00 0.11
C VAL A 89 32.67 -3.18 -0.78
N ARG A 90 33.30 -2.92 -1.91
CA ARG A 90 33.51 -3.83 -3.03
C ARG A 90 34.16 -5.17 -2.63
N ASP A 91 35.28 -5.12 -1.95
CA ASP A 91 36.08 -6.34 -1.66
C ASP A 91 35.35 -7.24 -0.67
N LEU A 92 34.78 -6.66 0.40
CA LEU A 92 33.94 -7.39 1.36
C LEU A 92 32.69 -7.98 0.71
N LEU A 93 32.05 -7.24 -0.21
CA LEU A 93 30.89 -7.71 -0.94
C LEU A 93 31.23 -8.92 -1.82
N ARG A 94 32.32 -8.83 -2.59
CA ARG A 94 32.81 -9.94 -3.44
C ARG A 94 33.18 -11.17 -2.64
N GLU A 95 33.95 -11.00 -1.57
CA GLU A 95 34.35 -12.08 -0.67
C GLU A 95 33.14 -12.77 -0.05
N THR A 96 32.19 -11.98 0.46
CA THR A 96 30.97 -12.50 1.09
C THR A 96 30.12 -13.26 0.10
N ILE A 97 29.86 -12.72 -1.10
CA ILE A 97 29.08 -13.38 -2.13
C ILE A 97 29.80 -14.64 -2.62
N THR A 98 31.13 -14.60 -2.77
CA THR A 98 31.92 -15.77 -3.17
C THR A 98 31.84 -16.90 -2.13
N ARG A 99 31.88 -16.57 -0.84
CA ARG A 99 31.72 -17.53 0.24
C ARG A 99 30.31 -18.15 0.29
N LEU A 100 29.28 -17.36 -0.03
CA LEU A 100 27.88 -17.85 -0.07
C LEU A 100 27.58 -18.66 -1.34
N ASP A 101 28.29 -18.41 -2.43
CA ASP A 101 28.13 -18.99 -3.77
C ASP A 101 26.67 -19.16 -4.23
N PRO A 102 25.84 -18.11 -4.19
CA PRO A 102 24.44 -18.21 -4.57
C PRO A 102 24.29 -18.45 -6.09
N GLN A 103 23.36 -19.32 -6.48
CA GLN A 103 23.00 -19.52 -7.90
C GLN A 103 21.99 -18.47 -8.37
N THR A 104 21.20 -17.90 -7.45
CA THR A 104 20.25 -16.81 -7.71
C THR A 104 20.45 -15.70 -6.69
N ILE A 105 20.55 -14.45 -7.18
CA ILE A 105 20.70 -13.24 -6.36
C ILE A 105 19.56 -12.29 -6.70
N ALA A 106 18.55 -12.22 -5.87
CA ALA A 106 17.45 -11.29 -6.03
C ALA A 106 17.86 -9.88 -5.60
N VAL A 107 17.59 -8.88 -6.44
CA VAL A 107 17.87 -7.46 -6.20
C VAL A 107 16.61 -6.63 -6.43
N ASN A 108 16.48 -5.49 -5.76
CA ASN A 108 15.26 -4.68 -5.71
C ASN A 108 15.03 -3.89 -7.00
N THR A 109 14.71 -4.62 -8.08
CA THR A 109 14.32 -4.07 -9.38
C THR A 109 12.97 -4.63 -9.80
N SER A 110 12.10 -3.77 -10.33
CA SER A 110 10.78 -4.17 -10.82
C SER A 110 10.33 -3.27 -11.97
N ARG A 111 9.51 -3.82 -12.87
CA ARG A 111 8.79 -3.07 -13.91
C ARG A 111 7.33 -2.81 -13.54
N ASN A 112 6.78 -3.56 -12.59
CA ASN A 112 5.36 -3.54 -12.28
C ASN A 112 5.06 -2.90 -10.91
N ASN A 113 5.99 -2.99 -9.94
CA ASN A 113 5.76 -2.54 -8.58
C ASN A 113 6.86 -1.61 -8.09
N VAL A 114 6.52 -0.33 -7.90
CA VAL A 114 7.47 0.70 -7.43
C VAL A 114 8.06 0.37 -6.05
N HIS A 115 7.33 -0.36 -5.20
CA HIS A 115 7.81 -0.77 -3.88
C HIS A 115 8.84 -1.91 -3.92
N ALA A 116 9.04 -2.50 -5.09
CA ALA A 116 10.06 -3.50 -5.35
C ALA A 116 11.19 -2.98 -6.27
N ASP A 117 11.15 -1.68 -6.64
CA ASP A 117 12.10 -1.02 -7.56
C ASP A 117 12.95 0.02 -6.81
N GLY A 118 13.51 -0.36 -5.66
CA GLY A 118 14.31 0.53 -4.82
C GLY A 118 15.77 0.68 -5.26
N LEU A 119 16.29 -0.24 -6.06
CA LEU A 119 17.67 -0.20 -6.58
C LEU A 119 17.74 0.72 -7.80
N THR A 120 18.24 1.95 -7.61
CA THR A 120 18.37 2.90 -8.71
C THR A 120 19.29 2.35 -9.82
N HIS A 121 19.09 2.82 -11.07
CA HIS A 121 19.90 2.37 -12.21
C HIS A 121 21.41 2.50 -11.96
N ALA A 122 21.86 3.63 -11.44
CA ALA A 122 23.29 3.82 -11.14
C ALA A 122 23.81 2.89 -10.04
N MET A 123 22.99 2.56 -9.05
CA MET A 123 23.34 1.58 -8.01
C MET A 123 23.36 0.16 -8.58
N TYR A 124 22.48 -0.17 -9.51
CA TYR A 124 22.50 -1.44 -10.22
C TYR A 124 23.78 -1.61 -11.04
N GLU A 125 24.17 -0.59 -11.80
CA GLU A 125 25.44 -0.61 -12.57
C GLU A 125 26.65 -0.71 -11.64
N MET A 126 26.69 0.04 -10.54
CA MET A 126 27.73 -0.07 -9.51
C MET A 126 27.82 -1.49 -8.94
N LEU A 127 26.68 -2.12 -8.63
CA LEU A 127 26.66 -3.50 -8.15
C LEU A 127 27.25 -4.47 -9.20
N ARG A 128 26.85 -4.33 -10.45
CA ARG A 128 27.40 -5.12 -11.57
C ARG A 128 28.91 -4.92 -11.72
N GLU A 129 29.40 -3.69 -11.64
CA GLU A 129 30.84 -3.38 -11.66
C GLU A 129 31.58 -4.04 -10.47
N HIS A 130 30.98 -4.01 -9.27
CA HIS A 130 31.55 -4.70 -8.11
C HIS A 130 31.64 -6.21 -8.30
N LEU A 131 30.69 -6.81 -9.00
CA LEU A 131 30.67 -8.24 -9.29
C LEU A 131 31.35 -8.63 -10.63
N ALA A 132 31.85 -7.66 -11.39
CA ALA A 132 32.50 -7.92 -12.70
C ALA A 132 33.67 -8.91 -12.59
N GLY A 133 33.77 -9.83 -13.56
CA GLY A 133 34.78 -10.90 -13.55
C GLY A 133 34.47 -12.06 -12.61
N THR A 134 33.28 -12.10 -12.01
CA THR A 134 32.74 -13.24 -11.26
C THR A 134 31.49 -13.77 -11.94
N PRO A 135 31.04 -15.01 -11.69
CA PRO A 135 29.77 -15.52 -12.23
C PRO A 135 28.53 -14.85 -11.65
N TYR A 136 28.66 -14.09 -10.57
CA TYR A 136 27.53 -13.54 -9.81
C TYR A 136 26.86 -12.36 -10.50
N ALA A 137 27.59 -11.62 -11.35
CA ALA A 137 27.01 -10.53 -12.15
C ALA A 137 25.88 -10.98 -13.08
N ASP A 138 25.92 -12.23 -13.53
CA ASP A 138 24.94 -12.83 -14.45
C ASP A 138 23.83 -13.61 -13.69
N ARG A 139 23.88 -13.67 -12.37
CA ARG A 139 22.90 -14.37 -11.51
C ARG A 139 21.90 -13.42 -10.85
N LEU A 140 21.91 -12.13 -11.24
CA LEU A 140 21.00 -11.12 -10.70
C LEU A 140 19.59 -11.32 -11.29
N VAL A 141 18.59 -11.42 -10.41
CA VAL A 141 17.18 -11.52 -10.76
C VAL A 141 16.37 -10.47 -9.99
N SER A 142 15.15 -10.19 -10.42
CA SER A 142 14.25 -9.27 -9.70
C SER A 142 13.80 -9.85 -8.35
N ALA A 143 13.82 -9.03 -7.30
CA ALA A 143 13.26 -9.34 -5.99
C ALA A 143 11.74 -9.05 -5.91
N GLU A 144 11.09 -8.61 -7.00
CA GLU A 144 9.67 -8.28 -7.00
C GLU A 144 8.78 -9.37 -6.39
N PRO A 145 8.90 -10.67 -6.71
CA PRO A 145 8.06 -11.70 -6.11
C PRO A 145 8.26 -11.82 -4.58
N ILE A 146 9.50 -11.64 -4.10
CA ILE A 146 9.83 -11.67 -2.67
C ILE A 146 9.18 -10.49 -1.96
N ILE A 147 9.36 -9.28 -2.50
CA ILE A 147 8.87 -8.03 -1.92
C ILE A 147 7.35 -7.99 -1.95
N ASN A 148 6.72 -8.42 -3.05
CA ASN A 148 5.26 -8.54 -3.16
C ASN A 148 4.69 -9.46 -2.07
N ALA A 149 5.31 -10.63 -1.85
CA ALA A 149 4.89 -11.57 -0.81
C ALA A 149 5.14 -11.00 0.59
N LEU A 150 6.30 -10.36 0.82
CA LEU A 150 6.66 -9.81 2.12
C LEU A 150 5.77 -8.62 2.52
N ARG A 151 5.51 -7.68 1.60
CA ARG A 151 4.61 -6.55 1.84
C ARG A 151 3.15 -7.00 1.90
N GLY A 152 2.76 -7.89 1.00
CA GLY A 152 1.38 -8.36 0.88
C GLY A 152 0.92 -9.19 2.07
N ARG A 153 1.66 -10.22 2.46
CA ARG A 153 1.30 -11.14 3.56
C ARG A 153 1.56 -10.49 4.92
N LYS A 154 0.56 -9.83 5.45
CA LYS A 154 0.63 -9.15 6.76
C LYS A 154 0.76 -10.16 7.90
N THR A 155 1.65 -9.87 8.84
CA THR A 155 1.73 -10.60 10.11
C THR A 155 0.56 -10.23 11.02
N PRO A 156 0.27 -11.01 12.09
CA PRO A 156 -0.75 -10.62 13.06
C PRO A 156 -0.53 -9.23 13.69
N ALA A 157 0.74 -8.83 13.88
CA ALA A 157 1.08 -7.51 14.42
C ALA A 157 0.76 -6.38 13.41
N GLU A 158 1.03 -6.58 12.12
CA GLU A 158 0.64 -5.64 11.06
C GLU A 158 -0.88 -5.54 10.93
N LEU A 159 -1.60 -6.67 10.93
CA LEU A 159 -3.07 -6.69 10.90
C LEU A 159 -3.72 -5.99 12.10
N ALA A 160 -3.11 -6.08 13.29
CA ALA A 160 -3.60 -5.37 14.47
C ALA A 160 -3.51 -3.85 14.29
N ARG A 161 -2.43 -3.34 13.68
CA ARG A 161 -2.24 -1.91 13.38
C ARG A 161 -3.23 -1.40 12.32
N ILE A 162 -3.43 -2.17 11.25
CA ILE A 162 -4.43 -1.82 10.22
C ILE A 162 -5.83 -1.77 10.82
N ARG A 163 -6.22 -2.75 11.65
CA ARG A 163 -7.52 -2.73 12.35
C ARG A 163 -7.70 -1.52 13.24
N GLU A 164 -6.64 -1.12 13.93
CA GLU A 164 -6.69 0.08 14.78
C GLU A 164 -6.79 1.36 13.93
N ALA A 165 -6.06 1.44 12.79
CA ALA A 165 -6.21 2.53 11.84
C ALA A 165 -7.67 2.63 11.33
N VAL A 166 -8.27 1.52 10.91
CA VAL A 166 -9.69 1.46 10.48
C VAL A 166 -10.63 1.92 11.60
N ARG A 167 -10.45 1.44 12.82
CA ARG A 167 -11.29 1.83 13.98
C ARG A 167 -11.23 3.33 14.26
N LEU A 168 -10.04 3.91 14.23
CA LEU A 168 -9.82 5.34 14.43
C LEU A 168 -10.39 6.19 13.28
N THR A 169 -10.29 5.70 12.05
CA THR A 169 -10.92 6.32 10.87
C THR A 169 -12.44 6.37 11.03
N ASP A 170 -13.05 5.28 11.46
CA ASP A 170 -14.49 5.19 11.68
C ASP A 170 -14.96 6.17 12.79
N GLU A 171 -14.20 6.30 13.87
CA GLU A 171 -14.46 7.29 14.92
C GLU A 171 -14.42 8.73 14.40
N ILE A 172 -13.47 9.06 13.52
CA ILE A 172 -13.38 10.38 12.90
C ILE A 172 -14.58 10.61 11.96
N PHE A 173 -15.00 9.61 11.19
CA PHE A 173 -16.22 9.70 10.38
C PHE A 173 -17.46 9.99 11.24
N GLN A 174 -17.66 9.28 12.36
CA GLN A 174 -18.81 9.51 13.25
C GLN A 174 -18.82 10.95 13.79
N GLN A 175 -17.66 11.48 14.18
CA GLN A 175 -17.54 12.88 14.64
C GLN A 175 -17.82 13.86 13.51
N THR A 176 -17.33 13.56 12.31
CA THR A 176 -17.56 14.39 11.12
C THR A 176 -19.05 14.44 10.79
N PHE A 177 -19.74 13.31 10.77
CA PHE A 177 -21.18 13.27 10.49
C PHE A 177 -22.00 14.10 11.50
N GLY A 178 -21.59 14.12 12.78
CA GLY A 178 -22.19 14.96 13.80
C GLY A 178 -21.88 16.46 13.66
N TYR A 179 -20.81 16.81 12.94
CA TYR A 179 -20.36 18.19 12.73
C TYR A 179 -20.96 18.85 11.49
N LEU A 180 -21.38 18.06 10.48
CA LEU A 180 -21.86 18.56 9.19
C LEU A 180 -23.02 19.56 9.33
N GLN A 181 -22.92 20.67 8.62
CA GLN A 181 -23.97 21.68 8.49
C GLN A 181 -24.15 22.10 7.02
N ILE A 182 -25.38 22.33 6.61
CA ILE A 182 -25.69 22.87 5.29
C ILE A 182 -25.02 24.24 5.14
N GLY A 183 -24.38 24.49 3.99
CA GLY A 183 -23.66 25.73 3.67
C GLY A 183 -22.16 25.70 4.01
N MET A 184 -21.68 24.69 4.77
CA MET A 184 -20.23 24.45 4.90
C MET A 184 -19.63 24.13 3.54
N THR A 185 -18.36 24.48 3.32
CA THR A 185 -17.59 24.07 2.15
C THR A 185 -16.97 22.70 2.34
N GLU A 186 -16.60 22.04 1.24
CA GLU A 186 -15.81 20.80 1.28
C GLU A 186 -14.50 21.01 2.05
N LEU A 187 -13.84 22.16 1.86
CA LEU A 187 -12.62 22.55 2.60
C LEU A 187 -12.85 22.61 4.10
N GLU A 188 -13.93 23.25 4.57
CA GLU A 188 -14.24 23.35 6.01
C GLU A 188 -14.48 21.96 6.63
N VAL A 189 -15.09 21.05 5.87
CA VAL A 189 -15.28 19.65 6.31
C VAL A 189 -13.95 18.91 6.38
N ALA A 190 -13.11 19.04 5.35
CA ALA A 190 -11.78 18.44 5.31
C ALA A 190 -10.88 18.95 6.43
N ASP A 191 -10.87 20.26 6.67
CA ASP A 191 -10.11 20.88 7.76
C ASP A 191 -10.51 20.33 9.13
N PHE A 192 -11.81 20.12 9.34
CA PHE A 192 -12.30 19.47 10.56
C PHE A 192 -11.75 18.06 10.72
N MET A 193 -11.83 17.22 9.67
CA MET A 193 -11.33 15.84 9.71
C MET A 193 -9.82 15.80 9.96
N GLN A 194 -9.05 16.64 9.27
CA GLN A 194 -7.60 16.76 9.49
C GLN A 194 -7.26 17.25 10.91
N ALA A 195 -8.06 18.15 11.49
CA ALA A 195 -7.90 18.59 12.88
C ALA A 195 -8.11 17.42 13.85
N GLN A 196 -9.06 16.50 13.57
CA GLN A 196 -9.28 15.30 14.38
C GLN A 196 -8.07 14.33 14.33
N VAL A 197 -7.43 14.20 13.17
CA VAL A 197 -6.20 13.41 13.00
C VAL A 197 -5.06 14.01 13.83
N ARG A 198 -4.81 15.32 13.66
CA ARG A 198 -3.76 16.05 14.43
C ARG A 198 -3.99 15.97 15.94
N ALA A 199 -5.23 16.12 16.40
CA ALA A 199 -5.56 16.09 17.83
C ALA A 199 -5.27 14.72 18.49
N ARG A 200 -5.21 13.65 17.69
CA ARG A 200 -4.86 12.29 18.14
C ARG A 200 -3.37 11.95 17.97
N GLY A 201 -2.56 12.89 17.45
CA GLY A 201 -1.15 12.64 17.13
C GLY A 201 -0.96 11.62 16.00
N LEU A 202 -1.94 11.50 15.10
CA LEU A 202 -1.92 10.60 13.96
C LEU A 202 -1.47 11.33 12.69
N GLU A 203 -1.14 10.54 11.65
CA GLU A 203 -0.82 11.03 10.32
C GLU A 203 -1.94 10.66 9.35
N LEU A 204 -2.07 11.42 8.25
CA LEU A 204 -2.91 11.08 7.11
C LEU A 204 -2.27 9.93 6.30
N ALA A 205 -3.07 9.09 5.67
CA ALA A 205 -2.58 7.98 4.86
C ALA A 205 -1.90 8.43 3.56
N TRP A 206 -2.29 9.60 3.03
CA TRP A 206 -1.70 10.28 1.87
C TRP A 206 -1.66 11.80 2.08
N PRO A 207 -1.07 12.60 1.15
CA PRO A 207 -0.87 14.03 1.34
C PRO A 207 -2.15 14.81 1.65
N ALA A 208 -2.04 15.77 2.57
CA ALA A 208 -3.15 16.54 3.14
C ALA A 208 -3.98 17.32 2.10
N GLU A 209 -3.40 17.65 0.95
CA GLU A 209 -4.07 18.32 -0.15
C GLU A 209 -5.23 17.49 -0.73
N ASN A 210 -5.17 16.17 -0.59
CA ASN A 210 -6.14 15.21 -1.13
C ASN A 210 -6.73 14.26 -0.06
N CYS A 211 -6.32 14.37 1.22
CA CYS A 211 -6.80 13.53 2.32
C CYS A 211 -7.40 14.36 3.45
N PRO A 212 -8.71 14.30 3.66
CA PRO A 212 -9.71 13.56 2.90
C PRO A 212 -10.02 14.19 1.53
N ALA A 213 -10.44 13.38 0.55
CA ALA A 213 -11.29 13.91 -0.50
C ALA A 213 -12.70 14.08 0.08
N VAL A 214 -13.33 15.21 -0.25
CA VAL A 214 -14.71 15.56 0.14
C VAL A 214 -15.40 16.09 -1.10
N ASN A 215 -16.43 15.38 -1.58
CA ASN A 215 -17.10 15.75 -2.83
C ASN A 215 -18.59 15.96 -2.60
N SER A 216 -19.08 17.18 -2.79
CA SER A 216 -20.48 17.58 -2.55
C SER A 216 -21.23 17.84 -3.84
N GLY A 217 -22.25 17.00 -4.11
CA GLY A 217 -23.17 17.20 -5.22
C GLY A 217 -22.57 16.90 -6.60
N PRO A 218 -23.35 17.15 -7.68
CA PRO A 218 -23.03 16.70 -9.03
C PRO A 218 -21.88 17.48 -9.71
N ASN A 219 -21.49 18.63 -9.16
CA ASN A 219 -20.47 19.51 -9.75
C ASN A 219 -19.08 19.38 -9.09
N SER A 220 -18.98 18.60 -8.01
CA SER A 220 -17.70 18.36 -7.35
C SER A 220 -16.82 17.44 -8.20
N PRO A 221 -15.52 17.77 -8.38
CA PRO A 221 -14.59 16.90 -9.08
C PRO A 221 -14.31 15.65 -8.24
N VAL A 222 -14.46 14.48 -8.84
CA VAL A 222 -14.24 13.17 -8.19
C VAL A 222 -12.92 12.58 -8.63
N GLY A 223 -12.30 11.77 -7.78
CA GLY A 223 -11.00 11.11 -8.00
C GLY A 223 -9.93 11.73 -7.11
N HIS A 224 -8.69 11.80 -7.58
CA HIS A 224 -7.56 12.33 -6.80
C HIS A 224 -7.58 13.88 -6.67
N SER A 225 -8.78 14.46 -6.66
CA SER A 225 -8.96 15.90 -6.47
C SER A 225 -9.22 16.20 -5.00
N GLY A 226 -8.50 17.17 -4.45
CA GLY A 226 -8.75 17.64 -3.09
C GLY A 226 -10.10 18.38 -2.96
N PRO A 227 -10.52 18.66 -1.72
CA PRO A 227 -11.74 19.42 -1.43
C PRO A 227 -11.69 20.82 -2.02
N THR A 228 -12.87 21.38 -2.34
CA THR A 228 -13.04 22.69 -2.99
C THR A 228 -13.90 23.64 -2.14
N ASP A 229 -14.14 24.85 -2.67
CA ASP A 229 -15.08 25.83 -2.08
C ASP A 229 -16.57 25.50 -2.34
N ILE A 230 -16.88 24.35 -2.95
CA ILE A 230 -18.25 23.90 -3.18
C ILE A 230 -18.94 23.72 -1.82
N ARG A 231 -20.15 24.28 -1.73
CA ARG A 231 -20.92 24.24 -0.49
C ARG A 231 -21.83 23.02 -0.43
N LEU A 232 -21.97 22.48 0.78
CA LEU A 232 -22.93 21.45 1.09
C LEU A 232 -24.36 21.97 0.92
N GLU A 233 -25.13 21.34 0.04
CA GLU A 233 -26.52 21.70 -0.26
C GLU A 233 -27.47 20.54 0.00
N ARG A 234 -28.69 20.87 0.43
CA ARG A 234 -29.74 19.88 0.59
C ARG A 234 -30.08 19.23 -0.75
N GLY A 235 -30.25 17.92 -0.74
CA GLY A 235 -30.55 17.14 -1.94
C GLY A 235 -29.31 16.63 -2.68
N HIS A 236 -28.12 16.89 -2.14
CA HIS A 236 -26.86 16.39 -2.70
C HIS A 236 -26.33 15.19 -1.91
N LEU A 237 -25.58 14.35 -2.61
CA LEU A 237 -24.68 13.39 -2.01
C LEU A 237 -23.42 14.10 -1.54
N LEU A 238 -22.91 13.68 -0.41
CA LEU A 238 -21.59 14.06 0.11
C LEU A 238 -20.77 12.78 0.26
N HIS A 239 -19.77 12.66 -0.58
CA HIS A 239 -18.84 11.53 -0.63
C HIS A 239 -17.54 11.92 0.07
N PHE A 240 -16.92 10.93 0.73
CA PHE A 240 -15.65 11.04 1.41
C PHE A 240 -14.75 9.90 0.99
N ASP A 241 -13.47 10.20 0.80
CA ASP A 241 -12.40 9.23 0.68
C ASP A 241 -11.29 9.64 1.66
N PHE A 242 -11.04 8.78 2.67
CA PHE A 242 -10.26 9.16 3.84
C PHE A 242 -9.56 7.99 4.49
N GLY A 243 -8.28 8.19 4.79
CA GLY A 243 -7.46 7.26 5.54
C GLY A 243 -6.52 7.94 6.52
N ILE A 244 -6.14 7.22 7.55
CA ILE A 244 -5.12 7.63 8.51
C ILE A 244 -3.99 6.60 8.59
N LYS A 245 -2.88 6.99 9.18
CA LYS A 245 -1.77 6.10 9.47
C LYS A 245 -1.63 5.92 10.98
N TYR A 246 -1.65 4.66 11.42
CA TYR A 246 -1.42 4.26 12.80
C TYR A 246 -0.20 3.32 12.86
N GLU A 247 0.83 3.69 13.63
CA GLU A 247 2.09 2.95 13.73
C GLU A 247 2.61 2.45 12.38
N ASP A 248 2.71 3.36 11.40
CA ASP A 248 3.15 3.12 10.02
C ASP A 248 2.21 2.28 9.12
N TYR A 249 0.97 2.00 9.53
CA TYR A 249 -0.01 1.26 8.72
C TYR A 249 -1.25 2.09 8.44
N CYS A 250 -1.70 2.05 7.20
CA CYS A 250 -2.82 2.85 6.71
C CYS A 250 -4.16 2.14 6.88
N SER A 251 -5.23 2.93 6.96
CA SER A 251 -6.59 2.62 6.54
C SER A 251 -6.90 3.37 5.25
N ASP A 252 -7.93 2.92 4.52
CA ASP A 252 -8.45 3.56 3.33
C ASP A 252 -9.95 3.26 3.20
N ILE A 253 -10.80 4.28 3.38
CA ILE A 253 -12.23 4.06 3.56
C ILE A 253 -13.03 5.16 2.88
N GLN A 254 -13.97 4.77 2.01
CA GLN A 254 -14.95 5.71 1.46
C GLN A 254 -16.30 5.58 2.15
N ARG A 255 -16.91 6.73 2.43
CA ARG A 255 -18.25 6.85 2.99
C ARG A 255 -19.05 7.88 2.22
N VAL A 256 -20.38 7.72 2.23
CA VAL A 256 -21.28 8.65 1.58
C VAL A 256 -22.49 8.92 2.44
N VAL A 257 -22.95 10.17 2.46
CA VAL A 257 -24.20 10.58 3.08
C VAL A 257 -25.04 11.36 2.08
N TYR A 258 -26.37 11.27 2.22
CA TYR A 258 -27.31 12.11 1.47
C TYR A 258 -27.83 13.23 2.37
N LEU A 259 -27.71 14.46 1.93
CA LEU A 259 -28.18 15.65 2.66
C LEU A 259 -29.68 15.87 2.39
N LEU A 260 -30.52 15.40 3.29
CA LEU A 260 -32.00 15.42 3.13
C LEU A 260 -32.51 16.82 2.81
N ARG A 261 -33.45 16.91 1.85
CA ARG A 261 -34.25 18.12 1.61
C ARG A 261 -35.24 18.34 2.75
N GLU A 262 -35.80 19.54 2.79
CA GLU A 262 -36.83 19.85 3.78
C GLU A 262 -38.06 18.93 3.58
N GLY A 263 -38.49 18.26 4.66
CA GLY A 263 -39.59 17.32 4.64
C GLY A 263 -39.25 15.89 4.17
N GLU A 264 -38.04 15.63 3.68
CA GLU A 264 -37.58 14.26 3.38
C GLU A 264 -37.18 13.53 4.68
N THR A 265 -37.54 12.24 4.76
CA THR A 265 -37.15 11.33 5.85
C THR A 265 -36.17 10.26 5.37
N GLU A 266 -36.00 10.10 4.07
CA GLU A 266 -35.08 9.16 3.43
C GLU A 266 -34.57 9.70 2.08
N ALA A 267 -33.51 9.11 1.56
CA ALA A 267 -32.96 9.48 0.27
C ALA A 267 -33.93 9.10 -0.88
N PRO A 268 -33.93 9.84 -2.00
CA PRO A 268 -34.73 9.50 -3.18
C PRO A 268 -34.42 8.10 -3.75
N ALA A 269 -35.38 7.51 -4.44
CA ALA A 269 -35.30 6.15 -4.97
C ALA A 269 -34.07 5.93 -5.87
N GLU A 270 -33.69 6.92 -6.67
CA GLU A 270 -32.50 6.87 -7.53
C GLU A 270 -31.21 6.76 -6.72
N VAL A 271 -31.10 7.52 -5.62
CA VAL A 271 -29.96 7.47 -4.70
C VAL A 271 -29.92 6.14 -3.97
N GLN A 272 -31.06 5.67 -3.45
CA GLN A 272 -31.17 4.37 -2.78
C GLN A 272 -30.78 3.23 -3.72
N ARG A 273 -31.25 3.25 -4.99
CA ARG A 273 -30.88 2.26 -5.99
C ARG A 273 -29.38 2.26 -6.26
N GLY A 274 -28.77 3.43 -6.45
CA GLY A 274 -27.31 3.55 -6.62
C GLY A 274 -26.55 2.98 -5.44
N PHE A 275 -26.94 3.35 -4.23
CA PHE A 275 -26.31 2.87 -2.99
C PHE A 275 -26.41 1.35 -2.84
N LEU A 276 -27.60 0.78 -3.08
CA LEU A 276 -27.79 -0.68 -3.02
C LEU A 276 -26.97 -1.42 -4.08
N THR A 277 -26.79 -0.82 -5.26
CA THR A 277 -25.94 -1.39 -6.32
C THR A 277 -24.49 -1.47 -5.86
N ILE A 278 -23.94 -0.36 -5.37
CA ILE A 278 -22.54 -0.31 -4.89
C ILE A 278 -22.34 -1.23 -3.68
N ARG A 279 -23.24 -1.19 -2.70
CA ARG A 279 -23.17 -2.10 -1.53
C ARG A 279 -23.18 -3.57 -1.96
N THR A 280 -24.04 -3.93 -2.92
CA THR A 280 -24.11 -5.29 -3.45
C THR A 280 -22.80 -5.67 -4.15
N ALA A 281 -22.19 -4.75 -4.90
CA ALA A 281 -20.91 -4.98 -5.56
C ALA A 281 -19.80 -5.26 -4.54
N VAL A 282 -19.69 -4.45 -3.48
CA VAL A 282 -18.74 -4.65 -2.36
C VAL A 282 -18.98 -6.01 -1.70
N GLU A 283 -20.22 -6.32 -1.30
CA GLU A 283 -20.57 -7.56 -0.60
C GLU A 283 -20.25 -8.81 -1.45
N LYS A 284 -20.55 -8.78 -2.76
CA LYS A 284 -20.31 -9.91 -3.66
C LYS A 284 -18.82 -10.07 -3.99
N ALA A 285 -18.09 -8.98 -4.22
CA ALA A 285 -16.65 -9.01 -4.38
C ALA A 285 -15.98 -9.61 -3.14
N ARG A 286 -16.29 -9.08 -1.95
CA ARG A 286 -15.78 -9.59 -0.67
C ARG A 286 -16.06 -11.09 -0.49
N ALA A 287 -17.27 -11.55 -0.79
CA ALA A 287 -17.67 -12.95 -0.65
C ALA A 287 -16.90 -13.90 -1.60
N ALA A 288 -16.38 -13.38 -2.72
CA ALA A 288 -15.61 -14.15 -3.70
C ALA A 288 -14.10 -14.16 -3.41
N MET A 289 -13.62 -13.22 -2.58
CA MET A 289 -12.19 -13.09 -2.26
C MET A 289 -11.73 -14.27 -1.41
N ARG A 290 -10.73 -14.99 -1.92
CA ARG A 290 -10.03 -16.08 -1.22
C ARG A 290 -8.67 -16.31 -1.85
N ALA A 291 -7.76 -16.94 -1.12
CA ALA A 291 -6.44 -17.31 -1.66
C ALA A 291 -6.57 -18.13 -2.95
N GLY A 292 -5.71 -17.82 -3.92
CA GLY A 292 -5.65 -18.49 -5.22
C GLY A 292 -6.52 -17.89 -6.33
N VAL A 293 -7.49 -17.03 -6.01
CA VAL A 293 -8.27 -16.27 -7.01
C VAL A 293 -7.44 -15.10 -7.53
N THR A 294 -7.55 -14.75 -8.81
CA THR A 294 -6.87 -13.56 -9.37
C THR A 294 -7.62 -12.27 -9.04
N GLY A 295 -6.89 -11.16 -8.96
CA GLY A 295 -7.52 -9.86 -8.72
C GLY A 295 -8.53 -9.46 -9.80
N ASN A 296 -8.22 -9.78 -11.08
CA ASN A 296 -9.14 -9.54 -12.19
C ASN A 296 -10.49 -10.27 -12.04
N ALA A 297 -10.48 -11.51 -11.54
CA ALA A 297 -11.72 -12.27 -11.34
C ALA A 297 -12.65 -11.59 -10.30
N ILE A 298 -12.08 -10.91 -9.30
CA ILE A 298 -12.85 -10.16 -8.31
C ILE A 298 -13.39 -8.85 -8.90
N ASP A 299 -12.58 -8.11 -9.67
CA ASP A 299 -13.01 -6.88 -10.35
C ASP A 299 -14.21 -7.14 -11.28
N ILE A 300 -14.17 -8.22 -12.07
CA ILE A 300 -15.26 -8.59 -12.97
C ILE A 300 -16.60 -8.70 -12.22
N ILE A 301 -16.64 -9.35 -11.05
CA ILE A 301 -17.87 -9.53 -10.26
C ILE A 301 -18.50 -8.18 -9.90
N ALA A 302 -17.72 -7.25 -9.34
CA ALA A 302 -18.24 -5.96 -8.93
C ALA A 302 -18.64 -5.10 -10.14
N ARG A 303 -17.82 -5.10 -11.19
CA ARG A 303 -18.04 -4.34 -12.42
C ARG A 303 -19.28 -4.78 -13.16
N GLU A 304 -19.55 -6.09 -13.25
CA GLU A 304 -20.77 -6.64 -13.84
C GLU A 304 -22.03 -6.25 -13.07
N ILE A 305 -21.97 -6.19 -11.74
CA ILE A 305 -23.12 -5.75 -10.92
C ILE A 305 -23.47 -4.29 -11.24
N VAL A 306 -22.46 -3.41 -11.28
CA VAL A 306 -22.66 -1.98 -11.57
C VAL A 306 -23.21 -1.78 -12.99
N THR A 307 -22.63 -2.45 -13.98
CA THR A 307 -23.03 -2.28 -15.38
C THR A 307 -24.40 -2.94 -15.69
N SER A 308 -24.68 -4.09 -15.08
CA SER A 308 -25.98 -4.75 -15.21
C SER A 308 -27.14 -3.97 -14.57
N ALA A 309 -26.85 -3.14 -13.58
CA ALA A 309 -27.81 -2.20 -12.99
C ALA A 309 -28.06 -0.94 -13.84
N GLY A 310 -27.36 -0.82 -15.00
CA GLY A 310 -27.51 0.26 -15.97
C GLY A 310 -26.60 1.47 -15.73
N TYR A 311 -25.61 1.35 -14.84
CA TYR A 311 -24.61 2.41 -14.63
C TYR A 311 -23.37 2.21 -15.52
N PRO A 312 -22.67 3.26 -15.88
CA PRO A 312 -21.39 3.15 -16.57
C PRO A 312 -20.37 2.36 -15.73
N SER A 313 -19.45 1.66 -16.41
CA SER A 313 -18.29 1.06 -15.75
C SER A 313 -17.40 2.15 -15.16
N TYR A 314 -16.97 2.00 -13.90
CA TYR A 314 -16.00 2.91 -13.30
C TYR A 314 -14.63 2.80 -13.99
N PRO A 315 -13.86 3.93 -14.16
CA PRO A 315 -12.66 4.00 -15.01
C PRO A 315 -11.35 3.65 -14.28
N TYR A 316 -11.43 2.90 -13.18
CA TYR A 316 -10.31 2.52 -12.32
C TYR A 316 -10.43 1.05 -11.85
N ALA A 317 -9.47 0.56 -11.09
CA ALA A 317 -9.48 -0.78 -10.49
C ALA A 317 -10.50 -0.84 -9.33
N LEU A 318 -11.09 -2.00 -9.10
CA LEU A 318 -12.00 -2.21 -7.96
C LEU A 318 -11.33 -1.99 -6.61
N GLY A 319 -10.01 -2.17 -6.52
CA GLY A 319 -9.28 -1.99 -5.27
C GLY A 319 -7.83 -2.44 -5.39
N HIS A 320 -7.04 -2.10 -4.38
CA HIS A 320 -5.60 -2.29 -4.32
C HIS A 320 -5.17 -2.87 -2.97
N GLN A 321 -3.94 -3.33 -2.87
CA GLN A 321 -3.40 -3.73 -1.58
C GLN A 321 -3.13 -2.51 -0.69
N LEU A 322 -3.47 -2.66 0.59
CA LEU A 322 -3.26 -1.70 1.66
C LEU A 322 -2.21 -2.22 2.63
N GLY A 323 -1.42 -1.31 3.20
CA GLY A 323 -0.41 -1.66 4.20
C GLY A 323 0.29 -0.45 4.79
N ARG A 324 1.61 -0.34 4.60
CA ARG A 324 2.38 0.81 5.09
C ARG A 324 2.09 2.11 4.33
N VAL A 325 1.53 1.98 3.16
CA VAL A 325 0.97 3.06 2.33
C VAL A 325 -0.40 2.62 1.82
N ALA A 326 -1.25 3.56 1.42
CA ALA A 326 -2.56 3.26 0.87
C ALA A 326 -2.44 2.32 -0.35
N HIS A 327 -1.63 2.67 -1.34
CA HIS A 327 -1.31 1.80 -2.48
C HIS A 327 -0.05 0.97 -2.19
N ASP A 328 -0.17 -0.18 -1.53
CA ASP A 328 0.99 -0.98 -1.05
C ASP A 328 1.55 -1.99 -2.08
N GLY A 329 1.19 -1.86 -3.36
CA GLY A 329 1.72 -2.65 -4.48
C GLY A 329 1.20 -4.09 -4.55
N GLY A 330 1.85 -4.93 -5.36
CA GLY A 330 1.51 -6.35 -5.53
C GLY A 330 0.24 -6.59 -6.37
N ALA A 331 -0.61 -7.52 -5.95
CA ALA A 331 -1.84 -7.84 -6.65
C ALA A 331 -2.84 -6.67 -6.63
N LEU A 332 -3.59 -6.52 -7.72
CA LEU A 332 -4.59 -5.47 -7.91
C LEU A 332 -5.95 -6.09 -8.23
N LEU A 333 -7.01 -5.67 -7.57
CA LEU A 333 -8.38 -6.02 -7.96
C LEU A 333 -8.79 -5.13 -9.14
N GLY A 334 -8.40 -5.48 -10.36
CA GLY A 334 -8.58 -4.59 -11.50
C GLY A 334 -8.77 -5.30 -12.83
N PRO A 335 -9.22 -4.54 -13.85
CA PRO A 335 -9.32 -5.05 -15.21
C PRO A 335 -7.94 -5.25 -15.83
N LEU A 336 -7.87 -6.07 -16.87
CA LEU A 336 -6.64 -6.33 -17.64
C LEU A 336 -6.31 -5.16 -18.58
N TRP A 337 -6.10 -3.97 -18.01
CA TRP A 337 -5.69 -2.80 -18.76
C TRP A 337 -4.17 -2.67 -18.76
N GLU A 338 -3.61 -2.23 -19.90
CA GLU A 338 -2.16 -2.07 -20.07
C GLU A 338 -1.49 -1.28 -18.95
N LYS A 339 -2.15 -0.21 -18.46
CA LYS A 339 -1.64 0.63 -17.35
C LYS A 339 -1.44 -0.10 -16.02
N TYR A 340 -2.04 -1.28 -15.84
CA TYR A 340 -1.92 -2.09 -14.61
C TYR A 340 -0.93 -3.24 -14.73
N GLY A 341 -0.32 -3.43 -15.92
CA GLY A 341 0.64 -4.52 -16.15
C GLY A 341 0.08 -5.88 -15.75
N ASP A 342 0.89 -6.66 -15.05
CA ASP A 342 0.52 -8.01 -14.61
C ASP A 342 -0.18 -8.06 -13.25
N SER A 343 -0.30 -6.94 -12.53
CA SER A 343 -0.86 -6.90 -11.17
C SER A 343 -2.26 -7.51 -11.03
N PRO A 344 -3.21 -7.35 -11.98
CA PRO A 344 -4.52 -7.99 -11.90
C PRO A 344 -4.51 -9.51 -12.10
N ASN A 345 -3.45 -10.07 -12.71
CA ASN A 345 -3.29 -11.50 -12.92
C ASN A 345 -2.72 -12.22 -11.68
N LEU A 346 -2.16 -11.48 -10.73
CA LEU A 346 -1.62 -12.05 -9.52
C LEU A 346 -2.74 -12.67 -8.67
N LYS A 347 -2.43 -13.80 -8.04
CA LYS A 347 -3.35 -14.50 -7.15
C LYS A 347 -3.34 -13.86 -5.77
N LEU A 348 -4.51 -13.76 -5.17
CA LEU A 348 -4.66 -13.35 -3.78
C LEU A 348 -4.06 -14.41 -2.86
N GLU A 349 -3.47 -13.95 -1.75
CA GLU A 349 -2.82 -14.82 -0.76
C GLU A 349 -3.33 -14.51 0.65
N VAL A 350 -3.31 -15.51 1.53
CA VAL A 350 -3.68 -15.33 2.94
C VAL A 350 -2.83 -14.24 3.60
N GLY A 351 -3.46 -13.37 4.38
CA GLY A 351 -2.82 -12.25 5.06
C GLY A 351 -2.75 -10.95 4.24
N GLN A 352 -3.08 -10.98 2.94
CA GLN A 352 -3.19 -9.75 2.15
C GLN A 352 -4.42 -8.94 2.60
N VAL A 353 -4.28 -7.61 2.60
CA VAL A 353 -5.37 -6.65 2.85
C VAL A 353 -5.58 -5.87 1.56
N PHE A 354 -6.84 -5.73 1.17
CA PHE A 354 -7.26 -5.01 -0.02
C PHE A 354 -8.36 -4.02 0.32
N THR A 355 -8.40 -2.91 -0.40
CA THR A 355 -9.60 -2.10 -0.53
C THR A 355 -10.58 -2.76 -1.49
N ILE A 356 -11.87 -2.45 -1.35
CA ILE A 356 -12.94 -2.75 -2.34
C ILE A 356 -13.75 -1.47 -2.48
N GLU A 357 -13.58 -0.75 -3.60
CA GLU A 357 -14.00 0.65 -3.76
C GLU A 357 -14.80 0.95 -5.05
N PRO A 358 -15.83 0.18 -5.40
CA PRO A 358 -16.63 0.52 -6.58
C PRO A 358 -17.39 1.84 -6.36
N GLY A 359 -17.57 2.60 -7.44
CA GLY A 359 -18.31 3.85 -7.38
C GLY A 359 -19.14 4.12 -8.63
N LEU A 360 -20.12 5.01 -8.51
CA LEU A 360 -20.96 5.48 -9.60
C LEU A 360 -21.48 6.89 -9.36
N ALA A 361 -21.78 7.61 -10.43
CA ALA A 361 -22.48 8.90 -10.35
C ALA A 361 -24.01 8.68 -10.37
N VAL A 362 -24.73 9.42 -9.52
CA VAL A 362 -26.18 9.56 -9.59
C VAL A 362 -26.49 10.93 -10.16
N PRO A 363 -27.02 11.01 -11.41
CA PRO A 363 -27.26 12.28 -12.09
C PRO A 363 -28.10 13.25 -11.25
N GLY A 364 -27.62 14.48 -11.07
CA GLY A 364 -28.27 15.52 -10.28
C GLY A 364 -28.06 15.44 -8.77
N TYR A 365 -27.45 14.37 -8.25
CA TYR A 365 -27.22 14.17 -6.82
C TYR A 365 -25.73 14.16 -6.42
N GLY A 366 -24.86 13.61 -7.26
CA GLY A 366 -23.43 13.52 -6.98
C GLY A 366 -22.87 12.10 -7.15
N TYR A 367 -21.74 11.82 -6.48
CA TYR A 367 -21.02 10.57 -6.54
C TYR A 367 -21.33 9.68 -5.35
N LEU A 368 -21.47 8.38 -5.62
CA LEU A 368 -21.58 7.30 -4.65
C LEU A 368 -20.33 6.43 -4.74
N GLY A 369 -19.49 6.47 -3.70
CA GLY A 369 -18.39 5.56 -3.47
C GLY A 369 -18.57 4.90 -2.09
N LEU A 370 -18.28 3.62 -2.00
CA LEU A 370 -18.13 2.89 -0.75
C LEU A 370 -16.84 2.11 -0.83
N GLU A 371 -16.06 2.15 0.24
CA GLU A 371 -14.80 1.42 0.32
C GLU A 371 -14.62 0.75 1.67
N GLU A 372 -14.17 -0.49 1.61
CA GLU A 372 -13.90 -1.32 2.79
C GLU A 372 -12.53 -1.98 2.69
N ASP A 373 -11.80 -1.98 3.80
CA ASP A 373 -10.55 -2.74 3.95
C ASP A 373 -10.86 -4.20 4.29
N VAL A 374 -10.41 -5.13 3.46
CA VAL A 374 -10.72 -6.56 3.59
C VAL A 374 -9.45 -7.39 3.67
N VAL A 375 -9.35 -8.28 4.67
CA VAL A 375 -8.24 -9.25 4.81
C VAL A 375 -8.60 -10.59 4.19
N ILE A 376 -7.66 -11.18 3.46
CA ILE A 376 -7.76 -12.58 2.96
C ILE A 376 -7.41 -13.54 4.08
N THR A 377 -8.33 -14.44 4.42
CA THR A 377 -8.20 -15.44 5.49
C THR A 377 -8.13 -16.87 4.98
#